data_075ba8ccec37eb2b5b51ebd1f74f168b
#
_entry.id   075ba8ccec37eb2b5b51ebd1f74f168b
#
_cell.length_a   1.000
_cell.length_b   1.000
_cell.length_c   1.000
_cell.angle_alpha   90.00
_cell.angle_beta   90.00
_cell.angle_gamma   90.00
#
_symmetry.space_group_name_H-M   'P 1'
#
loop_
_entity.id
_entity.type
_entity.pdbx_description
1 polymer ?
#
loop_
_entity_poly.entity_id
_entity_poly.type
_entity_poly.pdbx_seq_one_letter_code
_entity_poly.pdbx_strand_id
1 'polypeptide(L)'
;MAIYHLHVKVIGRKAGSSAVASAAYRSASRMRDERIDRVQDFSAKRGVVHSEVLLPESAPEAWSDRERLWNDVEAFEIRKDAQLAREVEFAIPREMTQAQGIELARDFAQSEFVDQGMIADLNVHWDIGEDGMPKAHAHVMLTMREIRMDGDEPGFGQKVREWNRTEMVERWRERWAEHVNERLAELDIDARIDHRSLEAQGCLLYTSPSPRDRQK
;
A
#
# COMPACT_ATOMS: atom_id res chain seq x y z
N MET A 1 -11.60 -9.59 -17.12
CA MET A 1 -11.15 -10.56 -16.09
C MET A 1 -10.35 -9.77 -15.08
N ALA A 2 -10.82 -9.72 -13.84
CA ALA A 2 -10.11 -9.05 -12.76
C ALA A 2 -8.76 -9.74 -12.49
N ILE A 3 -7.71 -8.96 -12.27
CA ILE A 3 -6.36 -9.47 -12.04
C ILE A 3 -6.03 -9.27 -10.56
N TYR A 4 -5.64 -10.37 -9.91
CA TYR A 4 -5.12 -10.29 -8.56
C TYR A 4 -3.67 -9.78 -8.56
N HIS A 5 -3.40 -8.78 -7.73
CA HIS A 5 -2.05 -8.36 -7.39
C HIS A 5 -2.06 -7.75 -5.98
N LEU A 6 -1.19 -8.24 -5.11
CA LEU A 6 -0.83 -7.60 -3.86
C LEU A 6 0.63 -7.86 -3.57
N HIS A 7 1.39 -6.79 -3.40
CA HIS A 7 2.81 -6.81 -3.09
C HIS A 7 3.09 -6.03 -1.81
N VAL A 8 4.00 -6.56 -0.99
CA VAL A 8 4.41 -5.91 0.26
C VAL A 8 5.92 -5.74 0.25
N LYS A 9 6.38 -4.52 0.56
CA LYS A 9 7.80 -4.21 0.70
C LYS A 9 8.08 -3.33 1.90
N VAL A 10 9.32 -3.31 2.35
CA VAL A 10 9.79 -2.44 3.41
C VAL A 10 10.53 -1.25 2.81
N ILE A 11 10.18 -0.05 3.25
CA ILE A 11 10.93 1.18 2.98
C ILE A 11 11.93 1.35 4.09
N GLY A 12 13.22 1.26 3.76
CA GLY A 12 14.29 1.28 4.75
C GLY A 12 15.42 2.19 4.35
N ARG A 13 16.02 2.83 5.35
CA ARG A 13 17.12 3.77 5.17
C ARG A 13 18.38 3.13 4.59
N LYS A 14 18.64 1.86 4.91
CA LYS A 14 19.77 1.10 4.35
C LYS A 14 19.76 1.03 2.82
N ALA A 15 18.59 1.03 2.21
CA ALA A 15 18.42 1.05 0.75
C ALA A 15 18.54 2.45 0.14
N GLY A 16 18.93 3.46 0.94
CA GLY A 16 19.01 4.86 0.49
C GLY A 16 17.65 5.55 0.39
N SER A 17 16.59 4.90 0.89
CA SER A 17 15.23 5.45 0.83
C SER A 17 14.98 6.43 1.98
N SER A 18 14.08 7.40 1.73
CA SER A 18 13.48 8.28 2.71
C SER A 18 11.97 8.02 2.76
N ALA A 19 11.39 8.03 3.95
CA ALA A 19 9.94 7.92 4.11
C ALA A 19 9.24 9.14 3.49
N VAL A 20 9.78 10.34 3.69
CA VAL A 20 9.26 11.59 3.12
C VAL A 20 9.32 11.56 1.59
N ALA A 21 10.46 11.18 0.99
CA ALA A 21 10.58 11.07 -0.47
C ALA A 21 9.63 10.01 -1.04
N SER A 22 9.47 8.89 -0.34
CA SER A 22 8.57 7.81 -0.73
C SER A 22 7.10 8.24 -0.71
N ALA A 23 6.68 8.97 0.32
CA ALA A 23 5.33 9.52 0.45
C ALA A 23 5.07 10.61 -0.60
N ALA A 24 6.00 11.56 -0.79
CA ALA A 24 5.90 12.59 -1.80
C ALA A 24 5.73 12.02 -3.21
N TYR A 25 6.50 10.97 -3.55
CA TYR A 25 6.40 10.31 -4.85
C TYR A 25 5.02 9.65 -5.09
N ARG A 26 4.45 8.99 -4.07
CA ARG A 26 3.17 8.27 -4.18
C ARG A 26 1.99 9.21 -4.23
N SER A 27 2.05 10.29 -3.46
CA SER A 27 1.01 11.32 -3.42
C SER A 27 1.13 12.38 -4.52
N ALA A 28 2.15 12.31 -5.37
CA ALA A 28 2.45 13.34 -6.38
C ALA A 28 2.52 14.75 -5.74
N SER A 29 3.20 14.85 -4.61
CA SER A 29 3.28 16.10 -3.84
C SER A 29 4.71 16.62 -3.70
N ARG A 30 4.80 17.83 -3.17
CA ARG A 30 6.07 18.47 -2.81
C ARG A 30 6.16 18.51 -1.28
N MET A 31 7.22 17.90 -0.73
CA MET A 31 7.47 17.82 0.70
C MET A 31 8.90 18.16 1.03
N ARG A 32 9.14 18.72 2.21
CA ARG A 32 10.48 18.94 2.75
C ARG A 32 10.88 17.75 3.62
N ASP A 33 11.99 17.10 3.26
CA ASP A 33 12.66 16.09 4.08
C ASP A 33 13.61 16.82 5.04
N GLU A 34 13.18 17.00 6.30
CA GLU A 34 13.89 17.77 7.31
C GLU A 34 15.21 17.11 7.72
N ARG A 35 15.27 15.76 7.71
CA ARG A 35 16.46 14.99 8.11
C ARG A 35 17.65 15.27 7.20
N ILE A 36 17.44 15.50 5.91
CA ILE A 36 18.50 15.74 4.93
C ILE A 36 18.45 17.18 4.37
N ASP A 37 17.55 18.01 4.91
CA ASP A 37 17.29 19.39 4.48
C ASP A 37 17.09 19.52 2.96
N ARG A 38 16.23 18.65 2.41
CA ARG A 38 15.98 18.60 0.97
C ARG A 38 14.49 18.61 0.65
N VAL A 39 14.11 19.38 -0.36
CA VAL A 39 12.78 19.34 -0.93
C VAL A 39 12.67 18.16 -1.90
N GLN A 40 11.66 17.32 -1.69
CA GLN A 40 11.25 16.23 -2.57
C GLN A 40 10.03 16.70 -3.36
N ASP A 41 10.21 16.99 -4.64
CA ASP A 41 9.14 17.55 -5.47
C ASP A 41 8.75 16.58 -6.59
N PHE A 42 7.57 16.01 -6.46
CA PHE A 42 6.93 15.11 -7.43
C PHE A 42 5.58 15.66 -7.89
N SER A 43 5.30 16.96 -7.69
CA SER A 43 4.02 17.60 -8.02
C SER A 43 3.68 17.56 -9.50
N ALA A 44 4.68 17.36 -10.37
CA ALA A 44 4.48 17.17 -11.81
C ALA A 44 3.96 15.77 -12.19
N LYS A 45 4.03 14.78 -11.27
CA LYS A 45 3.53 13.44 -11.52
C LYS A 45 2.01 13.44 -11.66
N ARG A 46 1.51 12.73 -12.66
CA ARG A 46 0.07 12.59 -12.93
C ARG A 46 -0.42 11.20 -12.54
N GLY A 47 -1.73 10.98 -12.59
CA GLY A 47 -2.37 9.69 -12.37
C GLY A 47 -2.80 9.45 -10.92
N VAL A 48 -2.41 10.28 -9.95
CA VAL A 48 -2.92 10.20 -8.58
C VAL A 48 -4.31 10.82 -8.53
N VAL A 49 -5.32 10.00 -8.22
CA VAL A 49 -6.73 10.41 -8.22
C VAL A 49 -7.31 10.54 -6.81
N HIS A 50 -6.64 9.96 -5.82
CA HIS A 50 -7.00 10.05 -4.42
C HIS A 50 -5.76 9.94 -3.55
N SER A 51 -5.71 10.72 -2.47
CA SER A 51 -4.57 10.77 -1.57
C SER A 51 -5.02 11.25 -0.20
N GLU A 52 -4.93 10.39 0.82
CA GLU A 52 -5.31 10.72 2.20
C GLU A 52 -4.44 9.95 3.21
N VAL A 53 -4.35 10.48 4.43
CA VAL A 53 -3.79 9.78 5.58
C VAL A 53 -4.93 9.38 6.50
N LEU A 54 -5.09 8.06 6.69
CA LEU A 54 -6.07 7.48 7.59
C LEU A 54 -5.42 7.25 8.95
N LEU A 55 -6.05 7.77 10.00
CA LEU A 55 -5.56 7.74 11.37
C LEU A 55 -6.44 6.85 12.24
N PRO A 56 -5.85 5.98 13.10
CA PRO A 56 -6.58 5.38 14.20
C PRO A 56 -6.94 6.46 15.24
N GLU A 57 -7.98 6.24 16.03
CA GLU A 57 -8.47 7.20 17.04
C GLU A 57 -7.40 7.64 18.05
N SER A 58 -6.42 6.78 18.31
CA SER A 58 -5.31 7.06 19.23
C SER A 58 -4.23 7.97 18.65
N ALA A 59 -4.28 8.27 17.34
CA ALA A 59 -3.23 9.05 16.68
C ALA A 59 -3.47 10.56 16.87
N PRO A 60 -2.39 11.37 16.98
CA PRO A 60 -2.54 12.81 16.98
C PRO A 60 -3.08 13.29 15.62
N GLU A 61 -4.05 14.22 15.67
CA GLU A 61 -4.65 14.79 14.46
C GLU A 61 -3.60 15.46 13.53
N ALA A 62 -2.51 15.97 14.12
CA ALA A 62 -1.40 16.58 13.37
C ALA A 62 -0.76 15.62 12.35
N TRP A 63 -0.89 14.31 12.53
CA TRP A 63 -0.38 13.31 11.58
C TRP A 63 -1.32 13.06 10.38
N SER A 64 -2.46 13.76 10.30
CA SER A 64 -3.22 13.87 9.05
C SER A 64 -2.45 14.65 7.98
N ASP A 65 -1.52 15.52 8.40
CA ASP A 65 -0.51 16.13 7.52
C ASP A 65 0.59 15.12 7.20
N ARG A 66 0.64 14.69 5.94
CA ARG A 66 1.59 13.69 5.42
C ARG A 66 3.04 14.12 5.62
N GLU A 67 3.38 15.37 5.36
CA GLU A 67 4.74 15.88 5.53
C GLU A 67 5.15 15.79 7.00
N ARG A 68 4.28 16.19 7.90
CA ARG A 68 4.51 16.10 9.34
C ARG A 68 4.67 14.66 9.79
N LEU A 69 3.76 13.77 9.41
CA LEU A 69 3.81 12.35 9.77
C LEU A 69 5.17 11.71 9.42
N TRP A 70 5.56 11.84 8.15
CA TRP A 70 6.76 11.14 7.68
C TRP A 70 8.06 11.78 8.15
N ASN A 71 8.09 13.09 8.43
CA ASN A 71 9.22 13.72 9.11
C ASN A 71 9.33 13.27 10.56
N ASP A 72 8.22 13.15 11.28
CA ASP A 72 8.22 12.63 12.65
C ASP A 72 8.67 11.16 12.70
N VAL A 73 8.29 10.31 11.73
CA VAL A 73 8.84 8.95 11.57
C VAL A 73 10.36 8.98 11.33
N GLU A 74 10.85 9.81 10.43
CA GLU A 74 12.28 9.95 10.13
C GLU A 74 13.07 10.41 11.36
N ALA A 75 12.53 11.35 12.13
CA ALA A 75 13.16 11.88 13.34
C ALA A 75 13.20 10.82 14.46
N PHE A 76 12.13 10.04 14.60
CA PHE A 76 12.04 9.00 15.63
C PHE A 76 12.94 7.78 15.34
N GLU A 77 13.14 7.44 14.08
CA GLU A 77 13.99 6.32 13.64
C GLU A 77 15.45 6.73 13.51
N ILE A 78 16.20 6.71 14.60
CA ILE A 78 17.59 7.22 14.65
C ILE A 78 18.64 6.32 13.98
N ARG A 79 18.36 5.00 13.79
CA ARG A 79 19.35 4.05 13.27
C ARG A 79 19.60 4.25 11.78
N LYS A 80 20.86 4.06 11.34
CA LYS A 80 21.27 4.16 9.92
C LYS A 80 20.64 3.10 9.02
N ASP A 81 20.23 1.97 9.58
CA ASP A 81 19.59 0.83 8.91
C ASP A 81 18.09 0.71 9.24
N ALA A 82 17.49 1.79 9.76
CA ALA A 82 16.10 1.75 10.21
C ALA A 82 15.13 1.38 9.08
N GLN A 83 14.20 0.52 9.41
CA GLN A 83 12.98 0.33 8.62
C GLN A 83 12.03 1.47 8.99
N LEU A 84 11.61 2.24 7.99
CA LEU A 84 10.84 3.49 8.16
C LEU A 84 9.35 3.26 8.00
N ALA A 85 8.98 2.48 6.99
CA ALA A 85 7.60 2.18 6.67
C ALA A 85 7.50 0.82 5.99
N ARG A 86 6.28 0.28 5.96
CA ARG A 86 5.89 -0.83 5.10
C ARG A 86 4.96 -0.30 4.02
N GLU A 87 5.15 -0.75 2.82
CA GLU A 87 4.24 -0.44 1.72
C GLU A 87 3.49 -1.69 1.32
N VAL A 88 2.19 -1.55 1.16
CA VAL A 88 1.30 -2.52 0.54
C VAL A 88 0.77 -1.90 -0.75
N GLU A 89 1.03 -2.56 -1.87
CA GLU A 89 0.56 -2.17 -3.19
C GLU A 89 -0.40 -3.24 -3.70
N PHE A 90 -1.58 -2.83 -4.17
CA PHE A 90 -2.56 -3.76 -4.71
C PHE A 90 -3.32 -3.19 -5.91
N ALA A 91 -3.67 -4.08 -6.85
CA ALA A 91 -4.41 -3.72 -8.05
C ALA A 91 -5.92 -3.60 -7.75
N ILE A 92 -6.52 -2.53 -8.23
CA ILE A 92 -7.97 -2.32 -8.19
C ILE A 92 -8.58 -2.91 -9.47
N PRO A 93 -9.70 -3.66 -9.38
CA PRO A 93 -10.36 -4.24 -10.54
C PRO A 93 -10.75 -3.17 -11.58
N ARG A 94 -10.37 -3.40 -12.84
CA ARG A 94 -10.69 -2.50 -13.94
C ARG A 94 -12.18 -2.47 -14.32
N GLU A 95 -12.95 -3.41 -13.80
CA GLU A 95 -14.40 -3.50 -13.94
C GLU A 95 -15.15 -2.45 -13.08
N MET A 96 -14.46 -1.84 -12.13
CA MET A 96 -15.00 -0.82 -11.24
C MET A 96 -14.80 0.59 -11.82
N THR A 97 -15.71 1.49 -11.48
CA THR A 97 -15.49 2.93 -11.68
C THR A 97 -14.41 3.45 -10.75
N GLN A 98 -13.85 4.60 -11.04
CA GLN A 98 -12.83 5.24 -10.20
C GLN A 98 -13.33 5.45 -8.77
N ALA A 99 -14.57 5.94 -8.60
CA ALA A 99 -15.17 6.15 -7.27
C ALA A 99 -15.31 4.84 -6.48
N GLN A 100 -15.80 3.77 -7.11
CA GLN A 100 -15.92 2.45 -6.50
C GLN A 100 -14.57 1.87 -6.10
N GLY A 101 -13.55 2.05 -6.94
CA GLY A 101 -12.19 1.59 -6.66
C GLY A 101 -11.53 2.34 -5.50
N ILE A 102 -11.74 3.65 -5.41
CA ILE A 102 -11.25 4.47 -4.28
C ILE A 102 -11.92 4.02 -2.98
N GLU A 103 -13.24 3.86 -2.98
CA GLU A 103 -14.01 3.40 -1.82
C GLU A 103 -13.54 2.03 -1.35
N LEU A 104 -13.38 1.06 -2.25
CA LEU A 104 -12.87 -0.27 -1.94
C LEU A 104 -11.46 -0.22 -1.31
N ALA A 105 -10.55 0.57 -1.89
CA ALA A 105 -9.19 0.71 -1.38
C ALA A 105 -9.18 1.35 0.02
N ARG A 106 -10.06 2.34 0.25
CA ARG A 106 -10.22 3.01 1.53
C ARG A 106 -10.79 2.07 2.60
N ASP A 107 -11.83 1.32 2.28
CA ASP A 107 -12.46 0.36 3.20
C ASP A 107 -11.47 -0.74 3.61
N PHE A 108 -10.69 -1.26 2.65
CA PHE A 108 -9.64 -2.23 2.93
C PHE A 108 -8.55 -1.64 3.83
N ALA A 109 -8.07 -0.43 3.54
CA ALA A 109 -7.04 0.22 4.34
C ALA A 109 -7.53 0.51 5.77
N GLN A 110 -8.79 0.90 5.92
CA GLN A 110 -9.41 1.13 7.22
C GLN A 110 -9.45 -0.16 8.04
N SER A 111 -10.06 -1.22 7.51
CA SER A 111 -10.30 -2.47 8.26
C SER A 111 -9.02 -3.27 8.53
N GLU A 112 -8.11 -3.36 7.58
CA GLU A 112 -6.94 -4.24 7.70
C GLU A 112 -5.70 -3.54 8.27
N PHE A 113 -5.66 -2.21 8.28
CA PHE A 113 -4.50 -1.47 8.78
C PHE A 113 -4.88 -0.52 9.92
N VAL A 114 -5.81 0.40 9.69
CA VAL A 114 -6.11 1.46 10.66
C VAL A 114 -6.78 0.91 11.92
N ASP A 115 -7.74 0.01 11.76
CA ASP A 115 -8.42 -0.66 12.88
C ASP A 115 -7.48 -1.60 13.67
N GLN A 116 -6.31 -1.94 13.08
CA GLN A 116 -5.24 -2.66 13.75
C GLN A 116 -4.21 -1.73 14.43
N GLY A 117 -4.41 -0.43 14.38
CA GLY A 117 -3.58 0.59 15.03
C GLY A 117 -2.44 1.16 14.18
N MET A 118 -2.39 0.84 12.88
CA MET A 118 -1.43 1.45 11.95
C MET A 118 -1.97 2.78 11.42
N ILE A 119 -1.09 3.74 11.15
CA ILE A 119 -1.43 4.87 10.29
C ILE A 119 -1.23 4.44 8.85
N ALA A 120 -2.22 4.70 8.01
CA ALA A 120 -2.20 4.32 6.60
C ALA A 120 -2.24 5.55 5.69
N ASP A 121 -1.15 5.78 4.98
CA ASP A 121 -1.05 6.81 3.94
C ASP A 121 -1.45 6.18 2.60
N LEU A 122 -2.72 6.38 2.23
CA LEU A 122 -3.36 5.80 1.06
C LEU A 122 -3.25 6.73 -0.14
N ASN A 123 -2.74 6.21 -1.25
CA ASN A 123 -2.63 6.91 -2.52
C ASN A 123 -3.13 6.01 -3.66
N VAL A 124 -4.17 6.43 -4.37
CA VAL A 124 -4.76 5.68 -5.48
C VAL A 124 -4.29 6.28 -6.79
N HIS A 125 -3.72 5.45 -7.64
CA HIS A 125 -3.26 5.79 -8.97
C HIS A 125 -4.20 5.18 -10.00
N TRP A 126 -4.57 5.99 -11.01
CA TRP A 126 -5.49 5.59 -12.06
C TRP A 126 -4.90 5.93 -13.42
N ASP A 127 -4.08 5.02 -13.93
CA ASP A 127 -3.48 5.16 -15.24
C ASP A 127 -4.34 4.43 -16.28
N ILE A 128 -4.20 4.82 -17.54
CA ILE A 128 -4.81 4.11 -18.67
C ILE A 128 -3.71 3.32 -19.37
N GLY A 129 -3.93 2.02 -19.52
CA GLY A 129 -3.00 1.14 -20.22
C GLY A 129 -2.99 1.37 -21.73
N GLU A 130 -2.05 0.74 -22.42
CA GLU A 130 -1.94 0.77 -23.89
C GLU A 130 -3.19 0.17 -24.59
N ASP A 131 -3.89 -0.73 -23.89
CA ASP A 131 -5.15 -1.32 -24.32
C ASP A 131 -6.37 -0.40 -24.11
N GLY A 132 -6.17 0.83 -23.63
CA GLY A 132 -7.20 1.80 -23.31
C GLY A 132 -7.99 1.48 -22.02
N MET A 133 -7.60 0.44 -21.29
CA MET A 133 -8.28 0.03 -20.07
C MET A 133 -7.57 0.60 -18.83
N PRO A 134 -8.32 0.82 -17.72
CA PRO A 134 -7.71 1.26 -16.47
C PRO A 134 -6.65 0.29 -15.94
N LYS A 135 -5.51 0.84 -15.52
CA LYS A 135 -4.49 0.22 -14.69
C LYS A 135 -4.50 0.88 -13.32
N ALA A 136 -5.56 0.62 -12.57
CA ALA A 136 -5.75 1.21 -11.26
C ALA A 136 -5.04 0.41 -10.19
N HIS A 137 -4.34 1.09 -9.28
CA HIS A 137 -3.67 0.47 -8.15
C HIS A 137 -3.58 1.44 -6.98
N ALA A 138 -3.51 0.89 -5.79
CA ALA A 138 -3.32 1.65 -4.56
C ALA A 138 -1.95 1.37 -3.97
N HIS A 139 -1.32 2.43 -3.45
CA HIS A 139 -0.15 2.36 -2.60
C HIS A 139 -0.53 2.80 -1.21
N VAL A 140 -0.30 1.95 -0.22
CA VAL A 140 -0.54 2.27 1.18
C VAL A 140 0.78 2.19 1.94
N MET A 141 1.27 3.32 2.41
CA MET A 141 2.42 3.35 3.31
C MET A 141 1.93 3.26 4.76
N LEU A 142 2.47 2.31 5.50
CA LEU A 142 2.06 1.98 6.86
C LEU A 142 3.16 2.32 7.85
N THR A 143 2.78 2.90 9.00
CA THR A 143 3.68 3.03 10.14
C THR A 143 3.95 1.65 10.75
N MET A 144 5.09 1.51 11.42
CA MET A 144 5.56 0.22 11.97
C MET A 144 5.56 0.20 13.50
N ARG A 145 5.04 1.27 14.11
CA ARG A 145 5.03 1.46 15.56
C ARG A 145 3.62 1.64 16.07
N GLU A 146 3.39 1.11 17.27
CA GLU A 146 2.20 1.43 18.02
C GLU A 146 2.15 2.93 18.35
N ILE A 147 0.96 3.44 18.59
CA ILE A 147 0.77 4.79 19.11
C ILE A 147 0.59 4.66 20.62
N ARG A 148 1.35 5.45 21.37
CA ARG A 148 1.30 5.47 22.85
C ARG A 148 1.21 6.89 23.33
N MET A 149 0.57 7.05 24.49
CA MET A 149 0.64 8.31 25.22
C MET A 149 2.05 8.49 25.80
N ASP A 150 2.67 9.63 25.52
CA ASP A 150 3.90 10.10 26.15
C ASP A 150 3.56 11.36 26.96
N GLY A 151 3.30 11.16 28.26
CA GLY A 151 2.65 12.16 29.08
C GLY A 151 1.21 12.39 28.63
N ASP A 152 0.88 13.62 28.29
CA ASP A 152 -0.46 14.01 27.83
C ASP A 152 -0.62 14.02 26.30
N GLU A 153 0.45 13.72 25.55
CA GLU A 153 0.45 13.72 24.08
C GLU A 153 0.67 12.31 23.50
N PRO A 154 -0.06 11.97 22.41
CA PRO A 154 0.19 10.72 21.70
C PRO A 154 1.47 10.81 20.86
N GLY A 155 2.25 9.72 20.84
CA GLY A 155 3.50 9.61 20.09
C GLY A 155 3.79 8.19 19.65
N PHE A 156 4.92 7.98 18.96
CA PHE A 156 5.37 6.64 18.54
C PHE A 156 5.90 5.83 19.72
N GLY A 157 5.37 4.63 19.88
CA GLY A 157 5.85 3.65 20.85
C GLY A 157 6.82 2.64 20.24
N GLN A 158 6.69 1.38 20.66
CA GLN A 158 7.54 0.29 20.18
C GLN A 158 7.13 -0.19 18.79
N LYS A 159 8.09 -0.79 18.05
CA LYS A 159 7.77 -1.48 16.80
C LYS A 159 6.94 -2.73 17.09
N VAL A 160 5.83 -2.86 16.38
CA VAL A 160 4.96 -4.03 16.47
C VAL A 160 5.51 -5.10 15.51
N ARG A 161 6.21 -6.09 16.07
CA ARG A 161 6.90 -7.13 15.28
C ARG A 161 5.94 -8.05 14.54
N GLU A 162 4.74 -8.22 15.08
CA GLU A 162 3.67 -9.03 14.50
C GLU A 162 3.27 -8.52 13.11
N TRP A 163 3.28 -7.21 12.90
CA TRP A 163 2.97 -6.61 11.60
C TRP A 163 4.01 -6.95 10.50
N ASN A 164 5.20 -7.45 10.91
CA ASN A 164 6.29 -7.81 9.98
C ASN A 164 6.35 -9.31 9.67
N ARG A 165 5.44 -10.12 10.21
CA ARG A 165 5.44 -11.56 9.99
C ARG A 165 4.91 -11.92 8.60
N THR A 166 5.39 -13.02 8.06
CA THR A 166 4.94 -13.55 6.76
C THR A 166 3.46 -13.90 6.78
N GLU A 167 2.96 -14.41 7.89
CA GLU A 167 1.55 -14.76 8.09
C GLU A 167 0.64 -13.54 7.94
N MET A 168 1.12 -12.36 8.33
CA MET A 168 0.36 -11.12 8.14
C MET A 168 0.24 -10.75 6.66
N VAL A 169 1.29 -10.98 5.88
CA VAL A 169 1.26 -10.74 4.42
C VAL A 169 0.27 -11.69 3.74
N GLU A 170 0.28 -12.97 4.12
CA GLU A 170 -0.68 -13.96 3.58
C GLU A 170 -2.11 -13.60 3.97
N ARG A 171 -2.34 -13.17 5.22
CA ARG A 171 -3.64 -12.66 5.65
C ARG A 171 -4.10 -11.48 4.79
N TRP A 172 -3.25 -10.47 4.55
CA TRP A 172 -3.62 -9.32 3.72
C TRP A 172 -3.94 -9.72 2.28
N ARG A 173 -3.24 -10.72 1.73
CA ARG A 173 -3.52 -11.28 0.41
C ARG A 173 -4.90 -11.91 0.33
N GLU A 174 -5.24 -12.73 1.29
CA GLU A 174 -6.56 -13.36 1.40
C GLU A 174 -7.65 -12.32 1.59
N ARG A 175 -7.48 -11.42 2.57
CA ARG A 175 -8.44 -10.37 2.88
C ARG A 175 -8.68 -9.42 1.69
N TRP A 176 -7.63 -9.08 0.93
CA TRP A 176 -7.80 -8.28 -0.27
C TRP A 176 -8.68 -8.99 -1.31
N ALA A 177 -8.46 -10.28 -1.55
CA ALA A 177 -9.31 -11.05 -2.46
C ALA A 177 -10.76 -11.12 -1.99
N GLU A 178 -10.99 -11.27 -0.69
CA GLU A 178 -12.34 -11.26 -0.10
C GLU A 178 -13.02 -9.90 -0.30
N HIS A 179 -12.39 -8.80 0.09
CA HIS A 179 -12.93 -7.44 -0.10
C HIS A 179 -13.30 -7.14 -1.56
N VAL A 180 -12.42 -7.51 -2.49
CA VAL A 180 -12.68 -7.34 -3.92
C VAL A 180 -13.89 -8.18 -4.36
N ASN A 181 -13.92 -9.46 -3.99
CA ASN A 181 -14.98 -10.37 -4.43
C ASN A 181 -16.34 -10.01 -3.83
N GLU A 182 -16.39 -9.57 -2.58
CA GLU A 182 -17.59 -9.04 -1.93
C GLU A 182 -18.09 -7.79 -2.67
N ARG A 183 -17.22 -6.83 -2.94
CA ARG A 183 -17.58 -5.60 -3.65
C ARG A 183 -18.03 -5.86 -5.09
N LEU A 184 -17.38 -6.77 -5.80
CA LEU A 184 -17.81 -7.17 -7.16
C LEU A 184 -19.21 -7.81 -7.14
N ALA A 185 -19.50 -8.62 -6.10
CA ALA A 185 -20.83 -9.22 -5.93
C ALA A 185 -21.90 -8.17 -5.61
N GLU A 186 -21.63 -7.22 -4.72
CA GLU A 186 -22.52 -6.10 -4.40
C GLU A 186 -22.86 -5.24 -5.62
N LEU A 187 -21.90 -5.09 -6.54
CA LEU A 187 -22.05 -4.32 -7.77
C LEU A 187 -22.65 -5.15 -8.93
N ASP A 188 -23.02 -6.40 -8.70
CA ASP A 188 -23.54 -7.34 -9.72
C ASP A 188 -22.56 -7.52 -10.90
N ILE A 189 -21.26 -7.49 -10.61
CA ILE A 189 -20.19 -7.71 -11.60
C ILE A 189 -19.75 -9.17 -11.55
N ASP A 190 -19.88 -9.86 -12.68
CA ASP A 190 -19.48 -11.27 -12.82
C ASP A 190 -17.96 -11.39 -13.08
N ALA A 191 -17.17 -11.01 -12.09
CA ALA A 191 -15.72 -11.18 -12.07
C ALA A 191 -15.28 -11.58 -10.65
N ARG A 192 -14.19 -12.31 -10.55
CA ARG A 192 -13.61 -12.74 -9.26
C ARG A 192 -12.10 -12.79 -9.37
N ILE A 193 -11.42 -12.59 -8.23
CA ILE A 193 -9.99 -12.77 -8.08
C ILE A 193 -9.69 -13.87 -7.06
N ASP A 194 -8.53 -14.47 -7.17
CA ASP A 194 -8.03 -15.50 -6.24
C ASP A 194 -6.59 -15.16 -5.85
N HIS A 195 -6.32 -15.11 -4.55
CA HIS A 195 -5.01 -14.77 -3.99
C HIS A 195 -4.00 -15.91 -4.07
N ARG A 196 -4.47 -17.14 -4.29
CA ARG A 196 -3.61 -18.33 -4.35
C ARG A 196 -2.76 -18.32 -5.63
N SER A 197 -1.64 -19.02 -5.61
CA SER A 197 -0.85 -19.25 -6.81
C SER A 197 -1.64 -20.01 -7.88
N LEU A 198 -1.29 -19.84 -9.14
CA LEU A 198 -1.94 -20.56 -10.25
C LEU A 198 -1.88 -22.09 -10.07
N GLU A 199 -0.79 -22.58 -9.48
CA GLU A 199 -0.63 -23.99 -9.14
C GLU A 199 -1.64 -24.44 -8.09
N ALA A 200 -1.81 -23.64 -7.01
CA ALA A 200 -2.80 -23.91 -5.95
C ALA A 200 -4.25 -23.79 -6.44
N GLN A 201 -4.49 -23.04 -7.52
CA GLN A 201 -5.79 -22.94 -8.19
C GLN A 201 -6.07 -24.12 -9.12
N GLY A 202 -5.13 -25.08 -9.27
CA GLY A 202 -5.26 -26.22 -10.18
C GLY A 202 -5.09 -25.85 -11.66
N CYS A 203 -4.60 -24.66 -11.95
CA CYS A 203 -4.22 -24.28 -13.31
C CYS A 203 -2.97 -25.05 -13.69
N LEU A 204 -3.12 -26.09 -14.50
CA LEU A 204 -1.99 -26.76 -15.15
C LEU A 204 -1.35 -25.76 -16.11
N LEU A 205 -0.15 -25.29 -15.77
CA LEU A 205 0.69 -24.58 -16.72
C LEU A 205 1.00 -25.55 -17.86
N TYR A 206 0.31 -25.40 -18.97
CA TYR A 206 0.66 -26.05 -20.21
C TYR A 206 1.94 -25.38 -20.69
N THR A 207 3.10 -25.87 -20.24
CA THR A 207 4.38 -25.51 -20.82
C THR A 207 4.41 -26.13 -22.21
N SER A 208 4.12 -25.33 -23.22
CA SER A 208 4.45 -25.67 -24.61
C SER A 208 5.92 -26.12 -24.62
N PRO A 209 6.25 -27.33 -25.17
CA PRO A 209 7.62 -27.75 -25.23
C PRO A 209 8.43 -26.71 -25.98
N SER A 210 9.56 -26.32 -25.39
CA SER A 210 10.47 -25.34 -25.97
C SER A 210 10.84 -25.80 -27.42
N PRO A 211 11.00 -24.89 -28.38
CA PRO A 211 11.48 -25.23 -29.71
C PRO A 211 12.79 -26.01 -29.70
N ARG A 212 13.57 -25.95 -28.63
CA ARG A 212 14.80 -26.73 -28.43
C ARG A 212 14.59 -28.22 -28.16
N ASP A 213 13.40 -28.63 -27.69
CA ASP A 213 13.10 -30.04 -27.40
C ASP A 213 12.63 -30.82 -28.63
N ARG A 214 12.50 -30.18 -29.79
CA ARG A 214 12.12 -30.81 -31.08
C ARG A 214 13.31 -31.27 -31.93
N GLN A 215 14.53 -31.15 -31.41
CA GLN A 215 15.73 -31.58 -32.10
C GLN A 215 16.46 -32.71 -31.34
N LYS A 216 15.78 -33.80 -31.09
CA LYS A 216 16.41 -35.10 -30.77
C LYS A 216 15.67 -36.22 -31.47
#